data_10888a7063380d1743cde59e635734eb
#
_entry.id   10888a7063380d1743cde59e635734eb
#
_cell.length_a   1.000
_cell.length_b   1.000
_cell.length_c   1.000
_cell.angle_alpha   90.00
_cell.angle_beta   90.00
_cell.angle_gamma   90.00
#
_symmetry.space_group_name_H-M   'P 1'
#
loop_
_entity.id
_entity.type
_entity.pdbx_description
1 polymer ?
#
loop_
_entity_poly.entity_id
_entity_poly.type
_entity_poly.pdbx_seq_one_letter_code
_entity_poly.pdbx_strand_id
1 'polypeptide(L)'
;MVTGIFLPPRNSWRFLALAVVAAVLAGCTTAPYTGRQQVLMVSPEREQALGYQAFSQIERTSRQAQDPALRARVREVGERIAKAADRPDYHWEFVVFQDDKTANAFCLPGGKVGVYTGLFKYIKSDDDLATVLSHEVAHALARHAGERLSQGRLAQAGGLALNVGLAALGVPSVASQAAMQGYGLGSQVGILLPYSRVQESEADRIGLILMAKAGYDPEKALGFWERFATAKKDKAQPPQFLSTHPTDAARIQSIRAFLPEARQYYTAR
;
A
#
# COMPACT_ATOMS: atom_id res chain seq x y z
N MET A 1 -42.82 36.17 4.69
CA MET A 1 -42.31 35.49 3.49
C MET A 1 -41.87 34.11 3.92
N VAL A 2 -42.65 33.08 3.51
CA VAL A 2 -42.35 31.66 3.84
C VAL A 2 -41.44 31.15 2.74
N THR A 3 -40.18 30.93 3.05
CA THR A 3 -39.20 30.28 2.13
C THR A 3 -39.55 28.80 2.05
N GLY A 4 -40.18 28.42 0.94
CA GLY A 4 -40.48 27.03 0.67
C GLY A 4 -39.18 26.18 0.57
N ILE A 5 -39.08 25.19 1.42
CA ILE A 5 -38.01 24.16 1.34
C ILE A 5 -38.29 23.33 0.08
N PHE A 6 -37.50 23.52 -0.95
CA PHE A 6 -37.52 22.66 -2.17
C PHE A 6 -37.02 21.28 -1.79
N LEU A 7 -37.92 20.35 -1.49
CA LEU A 7 -37.57 18.95 -1.38
C LEU A 7 -37.32 18.40 -2.80
N PRO A 8 -36.21 17.74 -3.06
CA PRO A 8 -35.94 17.13 -4.35
C PRO A 8 -36.98 16.02 -4.65
N PRO A 9 -37.35 15.79 -5.91
CA PRO A 9 -38.36 14.81 -6.29
C PRO A 9 -37.99 13.41 -5.78
N ARG A 10 -39.00 12.67 -5.28
CA ARG A 10 -38.85 11.32 -4.64
C ARG A 10 -37.99 10.32 -5.44
N ASN A 11 -37.76 10.53 -6.73
CA ASN A 11 -37.00 9.65 -7.59
C ASN A 11 -35.50 10.02 -7.69
N SER A 12 -35.07 11.21 -7.25
CA SER A 12 -33.67 11.64 -7.35
C SER A 12 -32.70 10.75 -6.52
N TRP A 13 -33.19 10.19 -5.41
CA TRP A 13 -32.39 9.27 -4.56
C TRP A 13 -32.10 7.94 -5.25
N ARG A 14 -33.04 7.45 -6.06
CA ARG A 14 -32.87 6.22 -6.84
C ARG A 14 -31.81 6.40 -7.93
N PHE A 15 -31.82 7.56 -8.61
CA PHE A 15 -30.80 7.89 -9.61
C PHE A 15 -29.44 8.08 -8.98
N LEU A 16 -29.35 8.71 -7.80
CA LEU A 16 -28.10 8.86 -7.06
C LEU A 16 -27.56 7.50 -6.61
N ALA A 17 -28.38 6.64 -6.05
CA ALA A 17 -28.01 5.30 -5.65
C ALA A 17 -27.55 4.45 -6.83
N LEU A 18 -28.25 4.49 -7.95
CA LEU A 18 -27.87 3.80 -9.20
C LEU A 18 -26.53 4.33 -9.76
N ALA A 19 -26.31 5.64 -9.72
CA ALA A 19 -25.05 6.24 -10.15
C ALA A 19 -23.86 5.82 -9.27
N VAL A 20 -24.06 5.75 -7.94
CA VAL A 20 -23.03 5.27 -7.00
C VAL A 20 -22.73 3.78 -7.25
N VAL A 21 -23.75 2.94 -7.41
CA VAL A 21 -23.57 1.52 -7.72
C VAL A 21 -22.85 1.33 -9.05
N ALA A 22 -23.23 2.08 -10.09
CA ALA A 22 -22.57 2.04 -11.38
C ALA A 22 -21.11 2.49 -11.31
N ALA A 23 -20.80 3.54 -10.54
CA ALA A 23 -19.45 4.02 -10.34
C ALA A 23 -18.56 3.00 -9.59
N VAL A 24 -19.12 2.30 -8.59
CA VAL A 24 -18.43 1.23 -7.88
C VAL A 24 -18.17 0.04 -8.78
N LEU A 25 -19.17 -0.38 -9.58
CA LEU A 25 -19.01 -1.48 -10.53
C LEU A 25 -18.01 -1.17 -11.64
N ALA A 26 -17.98 0.08 -12.13
CA ALA A 26 -17.01 0.53 -13.13
C ALA A 26 -15.56 0.59 -12.60
N GLY A 27 -15.39 0.71 -11.28
CA GLY A 27 -14.08 0.72 -10.62
C GLY A 27 -13.56 -0.66 -10.23
N CYS A 28 -14.34 -1.75 -10.44
CA CYS A 28 -13.89 -3.10 -10.11
C CYS A 28 -12.80 -3.57 -11.08
N THR A 29 -11.67 -3.98 -10.53
CA THR A 29 -10.54 -4.57 -11.27
C THR A 29 -9.92 -5.70 -10.45
N THR A 30 -9.00 -6.44 -11.03
CA THR A 30 -8.32 -7.55 -10.36
C THR A 30 -6.85 -7.22 -10.10
N ALA A 31 -6.37 -7.54 -8.91
CA ALA A 31 -4.96 -7.48 -8.59
C ALA A 31 -4.17 -8.54 -9.37
N PRO A 32 -2.96 -8.22 -9.88
CA PRO A 32 -2.13 -9.17 -10.61
C PRO A 32 -1.74 -10.35 -9.71
N TYR A 33 -1.48 -11.50 -10.30
CA TYR A 33 -1.09 -12.77 -9.66
C TYR A 33 -2.13 -13.38 -8.71
N THR A 34 -2.85 -12.58 -7.95
CA THR A 34 -3.79 -13.06 -6.91
C THR A 34 -5.22 -13.16 -7.42
N GLY A 35 -5.58 -12.35 -8.44
CA GLY A 35 -6.94 -12.26 -8.96
C GLY A 35 -7.94 -11.62 -7.98
N ARG A 36 -7.47 -11.05 -6.87
CA ARG A 36 -8.32 -10.39 -5.87
C ARG A 36 -9.06 -9.21 -6.48
N GLN A 37 -10.35 -9.13 -6.22
CA GLN A 37 -11.17 -7.99 -6.62
C GLN A 37 -10.82 -6.76 -5.79
N GLN A 38 -10.66 -5.62 -6.46
CA GLN A 38 -10.38 -4.33 -5.82
C GLN A 38 -11.17 -3.22 -6.51
N VAL A 39 -11.46 -2.15 -5.77
CA VAL A 39 -12.14 -0.97 -6.28
C VAL A 39 -11.14 0.15 -6.47
N LEU A 40 -10.93 0.57 -7.72
CA LEU A 40 -10.00 1.64 -8.10
C LEU A 40 -10.77 2.78 -8.77
N MET A 41 -10.90 3.90 -8.05
CA MET A 41 -11.55 5.13 -8.53
C MET A 41 -10.52 6.14 -9.07
N VAL A 42 -9.26 5.74 -9.16
CA VAL A 42 -8.14 6.55 -9.67
C VAL A 42 -7.55 5.83 -10.87
N SER A 43 -7.35 6.54 -11.98
CA SER A 43 -6.74 5.93 -13.17
C SER A 43 -5.25 5.65 -12.95
N PRO A 44 -4.65 4.68 -13.68
CA PRO A 44 -3.22 4.39 -13.60
C PRO A 44 -2.33 5.62 -13.83
N GLU A 45 -2.68 6.46 -14.80
CA GLU A 45 -1.93 7.68 -15.16
C GLU A 45 -1.96 8.69 -14.00
N ARG A 46 -3.13 8.82 -13.35
CA ARG A 46 -3.28 9.71 -12.21
C ARG A 46 -2.49 9.22 -11.00
N GLU A 47 -2.47 7.90 -10.76
CA GLU A 47 -1.64 7.31 -9.70
C GLU A 47 -0.16 7.56 -9.95
N GLN A 48 0.32 7.32 -11.18
CA GLN A 48 1.71 7.57 -11.55
C GLN A 48 2.08 9.04 -11.39
N ALA A 49 1.21 9.96 -11.83
CA ALA A 49 1.44 11.40 -11.65
C ALA A 49 1.56 11.79 -10.16
N LEU A 50 0.71 11.22 -9.29
CA LEU A 50 0.79 11.43 -7.85
C LEU A 50 2.07 10.81 -7.27
N GLY A 51 2.48 9.64 -7.75
CA GLY A 51 3.73 9.00 -7.37
C GLY A 51 4.95 9.85 -7.70
N TYR A 52 5.03 10.40 -8.91
CA TYR A 52 6.11 11.30 -9.33
C TYR A 52 6.15 12.59 -8.52
N GLN A 53 4.98 13.18 -8.23
CA GLN A 53 4.87 14.38 -7.41
C GLN A 53 5.38 14.13 -5.98
N ALA A 54 4.96 13.03 -5.37
CA ALA A 54 5.39 12.64 -4.03
C ALA A 54 6.90 12.34 -4.00
N PHE A 55 7.41 11.59 -4.99
CA PHE A 55 8.83 11.27 -5.07
C PHE A 55 9.70 12.52 -5.21
N SER A 56 9.34 13.43 -6.12
CA SER A 56 10.05 14.71 -6.28
C SER A 56 10.02 15.56 -5.00
N GLN A 57 8.95 15.48 -4.21
CA GLN A 57 8.90 16.16 -2.92
C GLN A 57 9.88 15.53 -1.92
N ILE A 58 9.94 14.19 -1.87
CA ILE A 58 10.88 13.47 -1.00
C ILE A 58 12.32 13.80 -1.39
N GLU A 59 12.67 13.78 -2.68
CA GLU A 59 14.02 14.12 -3.16
C GLU A 59 14.44 15.54 -2.78
N ARG A 60 13.51 16.51 -2.84
CA ARG A 60 13.81 17.91 -2.45
C ARG A 60 14.04 18.08 -0.95
N THR A 61 13.41 17.24 -0.13
CA THR A 61 13.44 17.38 1.34
C THR A 61 14.38 16.40 2.04
N SER A 62 14.88 15.38 1.31
CA SER A 62 15.72 14.33 1.86
C SER A 62 17.09 14.32 1.20
N ARG A 63 18.13 14.09 1.99
CA ARG A 63 19.49 13.96 1.47
C ARG A 63 19.69 12.55 0.89
N GLN A 64 20.26 12.46 -0.31
CA GLN A 64 20.66 11.17 -0.87
C GLN A 64 21.98 10.68 -0.25
N ALA A 65 22.09 9.37 -0.03
CA ALA A 65 23.32 8.73 0.46
C ALA A 65 24.46 8.91 -0.55
N GLN A 66 25.66 9.15 -0.02
CA GLN A 66 26.85 9.41 -0.85
C GLN A 66 27.67 8.13 -1.12
N ASP A 67 27.38 7.03 -0.40
CA ASP A 67 28.08 5.74 -0.59
C ASP A 67 27.74 5.14 -1.97
N PRO A 68 28.72 5.09 -2.91
CA PRO A 68 28.50 4.61 -4.26
C PRO A 68 28.24 3.09 -4.29
N ALA A 69 28.85 2.32 -3.39
CA ALA A 69 28.68 0.87 -3.34
C ALA A 69 27.26 0.53 -2.88
N LEU A 70 26.75 1.22 -1.85
CA LEU A 70 25.40 1.06 -1.37
C LEU A 70 24.36 1.41 -2.44
N ARG A 71 24.56 2.52 -3.15
CA ARG A 71 23.68 2.96 -4.25
C ARG A 71 23.69 1.97 -5.41
N ALA A 72 24.86 1.46 -5.79
CA ALA A 72 25.00 0.45 -6.84
C ALA A 72 24.26 -0.85 -6.47
N ARG A 73 24.44 -1.33 -5.22
CA ARG A 73 23.77 -2.51 -4.70
C ARG A 73 22.26 -2.41 -4.76
N VAL A 74 21.68 -1.29 -4.30
CA VAL A 74 20.23 -1.07 -4.34
C VAL A 74 19.73 -1.02 -5.77
N ARG A 75 20.47 -0.37 -6.66
CA ARG A 75 20.13 -0.29 -8.08
C ARG A 75 20.15 -1.68 -8.73
N GLU A 76 21.21 -2.45 -8.56
CA GLU A 76 21.34 -3.78 -9.15
C GLU A 76 20.20 -4.70 -8.71
N VAL A 77 19.92 -4.80 -7.41
CA VAL A 77 18.83 -5.61 -6.89
C VAL A 77 17.48 -5.10 -7.40
N GLY A 78 17.28 -3.79 -7.38
CA GLY A 78 16.04 -3.15 -7.82
C GLY A 78 15.76 -3.33 -9.31
N GLU A 79 16.76 -3.14 -10.19
CA GLU A 79 16.61 -3.32 -11.64
C GLU A 79 16.23 -4.76 -12.01
N ARG A 80 16.73 -5.75 -11.29
CA ARG A 80 16.37 -7.15 -11.50
C ARG A 80 14.91 -7.43 -11.10
N ILE A 81 14.46 -6.84 -9.97
CA ILE A 81 13.06 -6.94 -9.55
C ILE A 81 12.16 -6.18 -10.53
N ALA A 82 12.57 -4.99 -10.99
CA ALA A 82 11.85 -4.21 -12.00
C ALA A 82 11.67 -4.99 -13.31
N LYS A 83 12.71 -5.70 -13.75
CA LYS A 83 12.62 -6.58 -14.92
C LYS A 83 11.63 -7.73 -14.69
N ALA A 84 11.64 -8.34 -13.49
CA ALA A 84 10.71 -9.42 -13.12
C ALA A 84 9.26 -8.92 -12.99
N ALA A 85 9.07 -7.64 -12.67
CA ALA A 85 7.76 -6.99 -12.55
C ALA A 85 7.05 -6.79 -13.89
N ASP A 86 7.79 -6.78 -15.00
CA ASP A 86 7.30 -6.65 -16.38
C ASP A 86 6.30 -5.47 -16.56
N ARG A 87 6.74 -4.29 -16.13
CA ARG A 87 5.98 -3.03 -16.24
C ARG A 87 6.75 -2.01 -17.06
N PRO A 88 6.71 -2.11 -18.40
CA PRO A 88 7.41 -1.19 -19.31
C PRO A 88 6.87 0.25 -19.26
N ASP A 89 5.66 0.43 -18.76
CA ASP A 89 5.02 1.74 -18.52
C ASP A 89 5.52 2.45 -17.25
N TYR A 90 6.31 1.77 -16.40
CA TYR A 90 6.93 2.36 -15.21
C TYR A 90 8.31 2.92 -15.53
N HIS A 91 8.57 4.14 -15.07
CA HIS A 91 9.91 4.75 -15.13
C HIS A 91 10.67 4.45 -13.84
N TRP A 92 11.24 3.25 -13.78
CA TRP A 92 11.93 2.75 -12.60
C TRP A 92 13.11 3.63 -12.18
N GLU A 93 13.12 3.97 -10.91
CA GLU A 93 14.17 4.76 -10.29
C GLU A 93 14.40 4.26 -8.86
N PHE A 94 15.68 4.09 -8.49
CA PHE A 94 16.09 3.55 -7.20
C PHE A 94 17.01 4.55 -6.51
N VAL A 95 16.55 5.12 -5.40
CA VAL A 95 17.28 6.15 -4.64
C VAL A 95 17.51 5.69 -3.21
N VAL A 96 18.72 5.89 -2.71
CA VAL A 96 19.05 5.66 -1.30
C VAL A 96 19.10 7.01 -0.59
N PHE A 97 18.25 7.17 0.42
CA PHE A 97 18.16 8.36 1.25
C PHE A 97 18.99 8.19 2.53
N GLN A 98 19.78 9.22 2.86
CA GLN A 98 20.63 9.23 4.05
C GLN A 98 19.80 9.57 5.29
N ASP A 99 19.36 8.55 5.97
CA ASP A 99 18.75 8.64 7.30
C ASP A 99 18.94 7.32 8.06
N ASP A 100 19.95 7.29 8.91
CA ASP A 100 20.31 6.09 9.68
C ASP A 100 19.33 5.76 10.80
N LYS A 101 18.41 6.67 11.13
CA LYS A 101 17.38 6.48 12.14
C LYS A 101 16.13 5.84 11.54
N THR A 102 15.87 6.09 10.27
CA THR A 102 14.70 5.58 9.55
C THR A 102 15.03 4.23 8.91
N ALA A 103 14.54 3.14 9.49
CA ALA A 103 14.59 1.81 8.86
C ALA A 103 13.31 1.62 8.04
N ASN A 104 13.33 2.09 6.79
CA ASN A 104 12.17 2.04 5.89
C ASN A 104 12.58 1.95 4.42
N ALA A 105 11.65 1.48 3.59
CA ALA A 105 11.69 1.56 2.14
C ALA A 105 10.27 1.83 1.62
N PHE A 106 10.14 2.20 0.35
CA PHE A 106 8.85 2.40 -0.29
C PHE A 106 8.97 2.26 -1.82
N CYS A 107 7.87 1.90 -2.47
CA CYS A 107 7.70 2.03 -3.92
C CYS A 107 6.41 2.80 -4.21
N LEU A 108 6.56 3.97 -4.84
CA LEU A 108 5.43 4.78 -5.29
C LEU A 108 4.98 4.36 -6.70
N PRO A 109 3.72 4.59 -7.06
CA PRO A 109 3.21 4.34 -8.40
C PRO A 109 4.11 4.97 -9.47
N GLY A 110 4.32 4.25 -10.56
CA GLY A 110 5.24 4.66 -11.63
C GLY A 110 6.69 4.19 -11.44
N GLY A 111 6.96 3.36 -10.39
CA GLY A 111 8.26 2.70 -10.21
C GLY A 111 9.30 3.56 -9.48
N LYS A 112 8.90 4.48 -8.61
CA LYS A 112 9.79 5.31 -7.82
C LYS A 112 10.08 4.67 -6.47
N VAL A 113 11.28 4.11 -6.32
CA VAL A 113 11.71 3.32 -5.15
C VAL A 113 12.70 4.11 -4.30
N GLY A 114 12.38 4.23 -3.01
CA GLY A 114 13.27 4.84 -2.02
C GLY A 114 13.64 3.87 -0.92
N VAL A 115 14.91 3.87 -0.52
CA VAL A 115 15.44 3.07 0.58
C VAL A 115 16.21 3.98 1.52
N TYR A 116 15.88 3.94 2.81
CA TYR A 116 16.62 4.71 3.82
C TYR A 116 17.80 3.91 4.38
N THR A 117 18.92 4.59 4.63
CA THR A 117 20.16 3.95 5.12
C THR A 117 19.95 3.18 6.43
N GLY A 118 19.04 3.60 7.29
CA GLY A 118 18.72 2.90 8.55
C GLY A 118 18.18 1.48 8.36
N LEU A 119 17.63 1.14 7.18
CA LEU A 119 17.15 -0.21 6.86
C LEU A 119 18.32 -1.23 6.79
N PHE A 120 19.50 -0.78 6.37
CA PHE A 120 20.67 -1.66 6.19
C PHE A 120 21.21 -2.27 7.48
N LYS A 121 20.79 -1.78 8.64
CA LYS A 121 21.02 -2.44 9.94
C LYS A 121 20.40 -3.85 10.03
N TYR A 122 19.41 -4.13 9.17
CA TYR A 122 18.63 -5.37 9.15
C TYR A 122 18.91 -6.22 7.91
N ILE A 123 19.51 -5.63 6.87
CA ILE A 123 19.84 -6.29 5.59
C ILE A 123 21.20 -6.97 5.71
N LYS A 124 21.24 -8.31 5.66
CA LYS A 124 22.46 -9.11 5.75
C LYS A 124 22.95 -9.61 4.40
N SER A 125 22.06 -9.72 3.41
CA SER A 125 22.35 -10.24 2.08
C SER A 125 21.57 -9.49 1.00
N ASP A 126 21.84 -9.79 -0.27
CA ASP A 126 21.03 -9.28 -1.38
C ASP A 126 19.64 -9.93 -1.43
N ASP A 127 19.50 -11.17 -0.93
CA ASP A 127 18.17 -11.78 -0.77
C ASP A 127 17.31 -11.05 0.26
N ASP A 128 17.91 -10.56 1.38
CA ASP A 128 17.19 -9.73 2.34
C ASP A 128 16.73 -8.41 1.69
N LEU A 129 17.61 -7.76 0.92
CA LEU A 129 17.28 -6.53 0.20
C LEU A 129 16.20 -6.79 -0.86
N ALA A 130 16.33 -7.88 -1.60
CA ALA A 130 15.34 -8.31 -2.59
C ALA A 130 13.98 -8.61 -1.95
N THR A 131 13.95 -9.19 -0.74
CA THR A 131 12.72 -9.39 0.03
C THR A 131 11.98 -8.09 0.25
N VAL A 132 12.67 -7.04 0.72
CA VAL A 132 12.05 -5.74 0.96
C VAL A 132 11.64 -5.08 -0.35
N LEU A 133 12.55 -5.00 -1.33
CA LEU A 133 12.25 -4.28 -2.58
C LEU A 133 11.14 -4.97 -3.38
N SER A 134 11.09 -6.29 -3.41
CA SER A 134 10.02 -7.03 -4.09
C SER A 134 8.67 -6.85 -3.41
N HIS A 135 8.63 -6.77 -2.07
CA HIS A 135 7.43 -6.46 -1.30
C HIS A 135 6.91 -5.04 -1.63
N GLU A 136 7.80 -4.04 -1.66
CA GLU A 136 7.43 -2.66 -2.02
C GLU A 136 6.95 -2.54 -3.47
N VAL A 137 7.65 -3.21 -4.39
CA VAL A 137 7.24 -3.25 -5.81
C VAL A 137 5.88 -3.96 -5.95
N ALA A 138 5.62 -5.02 -5.17
CA ALA A 138 4.33 -5.70 -5.16
C ALA A 138 3.17 -4.77 -4.76
N HIS A 139 3.37 -3.89 -3.77
CA HIS A 139 2.39 -2.87 -3.42
C HIS A 139 2.05 -1.94 -4.59
N ALA A 140 3.05 -1.53 -5.37
CA ALA A 140 2.85 -0.69 -6.54
C ALA A 140 2.15 -1.45 -7.68
N LEU A 141 2.53 -2.71 -7.94
CA LEU A 141 1.90 -3.57 -8.95
C LEU A 141 0.43 -3.87 -8.65
N ALA A 142 0.12 -4.18 -7.38
CA ALA A 142 -1.25 -4.42 -6.92
C ALA A 142 -2.06 -3.13 -6.74
N ARG A 143 -1.46 -1.96 -7.01
CA ARG A 143 -2.11 -0.65 -6.93
C ARG A 143 -2.71 -0.35 -5.55
N HIS A 144 -2.07 -0.83 -4.47
CA HIS A 144 -2.57 -0.66 -3.11
C HIS A 144 -2.72 0.80 -2.70
N ALA A 145 -1.88 1.70 -3.23
CA ALA A 145 -2.03 3.14 -3.01
C ALA A 145 -3.33 3.69 -3.62
N GLY A 146 -3.65 3.31 -4.85
CA GLY A 146 -4.89 3.69 -5.52
C GLY A 146 -6.13 3.12 -4.86
N GLU A 147 -6.05 1.87 -4.39
CA GLU A 147 -7.13 1.23 -3.63
C GLU A 147 -7.39 1.96 -2.31
N ARG A 148 -6.33 2.29 -1.54
CA ARG A 148 -6.45 3.09 -0.31
C ARG A 148 -7.03 4.48 -0.55
N LEU A 149 -6.61 5.16 -1.62
CA LEU A 149 -7.21 6.44 -2.02
C LEU A 149 -8.69 6.30 -2.35
N SER A 150 -9.08 5.24 -3.04
CA SER A 150 -10.47 4.97 -3.41
C SER A 150 -11.33 4.68 -2.17
N GLN A 151 -10.84 3.84 -1.27
CA GLN A 151 -11.48 3.54 0.01
C GLN A 151 -11.65 4.78 0.89
N GLY A 152 -10.62 5.62 0.96
CA GLY A 152 -10.68 6.90 1.68
C GLY A 152 -11.75 7.83 1.12
N ARG A 153 -11.87 7.92 -0.21
CA ARG A 153 -12.93 8.71 -0.88
C ARG A 153 -14.32 8.15 -0.59
N LEU A 154 -14.50 6.83 -0.64
CA LEU A 154 -15.79 6.19 -0.31
C LEU A 154 -16.17 6.41 1.14
N ALA A 155 -15.23 6.27 2.08
CA ALA A 155 -15.47 6.55 3.49
C ALA A 155 -15.84 8.03 3.71
N GLN A 156 -15.15 8.95 3.04
CA GLN A 156 -15.45 10.38 3.12
C GLN A 156 -16.84 10.72 2.56
N ALA A 157 -17.21 10.15 1.41
CA ALA A 157 -18.53 10.34 0.82
C ALA A 157 -19.64 9.77 1.72
N GLY A 158 -19.42 8.58 2.33
CA GLY A 158 -20.34 8.00 3.31
C GLY A 158 -20.54 8.87 4.55
N GLY A 159 -19.43 9.43 5.08
CA GLY A 159 -19.50 10.39 6.19
C GLY A 159 -20.29 11.65 5.84
N LEU A 160 -20.06 12.21 4.64
CA LEU A 160 -20.83 13.37 4.17
C LEU A 160 -22.32 13.04 4.04
N ALA A 161 -22.68 11.91 3.45
CA ALA A 161 -24.06 11.47 3.31
C ALA A 161 -24.75 11.28 4.67
N LEU A 162 -24.04 10.68 5.64
CA LEU A 162 -24.52 10.53 7.01
C LEU A 162 -24.79 11.91 7.65
N ASN A 163 -23.85 12.85 7.55
CA ASN A 163 -23.97 14.18 8.11
C ASN A 163 -25.17 14.95 7.52
N VAL A 164 -25.33 14.91 6.19
CA VAL A 164 -26.48 15.51 5.50
C VAL A 164 -27.80 14.86 5.95
N GLY A 165 -27.83 13.53 6.07
CA GLY A 165 -29.01 12.80 6.54
C GLY A 165 -29.40 13.18 7.96
N LEU A 166 -28.44 13.25 8.89
CA LEU A 166 -28.68 13.66 10.27
C LEU A 166 -29.23 15.09 10.36
N ALA A 167 -28.66 16.01 9.56
CA ALA A 167 -29.15 17.38 9.49
C ALA A 167 -30.58 17.48 8.94
N ALA A 168 -30.89 16.71 7.87
CA ALA A 168 -32.22 16.68 7.27
C ALA A 168 -33.30 16.10 8.22
N LEU A 169 -32.91 15.20 9.11
CA LEU A 169 -33.77 14.61 10.15
C LEU A 169 -33.87 15.49 11.41
N GLY A 170 -33.17 16.62 11.46
CA GLY A 170 -33.20 17.54 12.61
C GLY A 170 -32.52 16.94 13.86
N VAL A 171 -31.57 16.01 13.69
CA VAL A 171 -30.86 15.39 14.82
C VAL A 171 -30.02 16.46 15.54
N PRO A 172 -30.11 16.55 16.89
CA PRO A 172 -29.35 17.53 17.66
C PRO A 172 -27.83 17.42 17.42
N SER A 173 -27.12 18.52 17.46
CA SER A 173 -25.69 18.63 17.13
C SER A 173 -24.81 17.65 17.95
N VAL A 174 -25.10 17.46 19.23
CA VAL A 174 -24.39 16.52 20.11
C VAL A 174 -24.54 15.08 19.64
N ALA A 175 -25.77 14.67 19.28
CA ALA A 175 -26.03 13.32 18.78
C ALA A 175 -25.44 13.13 17.38
N SER A 176 -25.47 14.14 16.52
CA SER A 176 -24.82 14.13 15.20
C SER A 176 -23.30 13.97 15.32
N GLN A 177 -22.64 14.69 16.23
CA GLN A 177 -21.23 14.53 16.50
C GLN A 177 -20.85 13.13 16.99
N ALA A 178 -21.64 12.57 17.92
CA ALA A 178 -21.44 11.20 18.39
C ALA A 178 -21.59 10.17 17.26
N ALA A 179 -22.60 10.32 16.40
CA ALA A 179 -22.80 9.46 15.23
C ALA A 179 -21.65 9.54 14.23
N MET A 180 -21.13 10.76 13.97
CA MET A 180 -19.98 10.98 13.08
C MET A 180 -18.68 10.41 13.65
N GLN A 181 -18.46 10.50 14.95
CA GLN A 181 -17.32 9.86 15.63
C GLN A 181 -17.42 8.33 15.53
N GLY A 182 -18.62 7.77 15.79
CA GLY A 182 -18.89 6.33 15.64
C GLY A 182 -18.67 5.84 14.21
N TYR A 183 -19.09 6.62 13.21
CA TYR A 183 -18.82 6.32 11.80
C TYR A 183 -17.33 6.33 11.49
N GLY A 184 -16.59 7.35 11.95
CA GLY A 184 -15.14 7.45 11.75
C GLY A 184 -14.38 6.25 12.33
N LEU A 185 -14.68 5.88 13.57
CA LEU A 185 -14.09 4.70 14.23
C LEU A 185 -14.51 3.40 13.53
N GLY A 186 -15.77 3.25 13.19
CA GLY A 186 -16.31 2.07 12.51
C GLY A 186 -15.70 1.86 11.13
N SER A 187 -15.55 2.92 10.34
CA SER A 187 -14.90 2.83 9.03
C SER A 187 -13.41 2.51 9.14
N GLN A 188 -12.71 3.07 10.12
CA GLN A 188 -11.31 2.78 10.37
C GLN A 188 -11.10 1.31 10.78
N VAL A 189 -11.82 0.85 11.79
CA VAL A 189 -11.63 -0.48 12.37
C VAL A 189 -12.27 -1.58 11.53
N GLY A 190 -13.46 -1.33 10.97
CA GLY A 190 -14.22 -2.33 10.24
C GLY A 190 -13.87 -2.45 8.76
N ILE A 191 -13.27 -1.43 8.15
CA ILE A 191 -12.96 -1.42 6.71
C ILE A 191 -11.45 -1.23 6.48
N LEU A 192 -10.89 -0.09 6.87
CA LEU A 192 -9.53 0.27 6.45
C LEU A 192 -8.43 -0.63 7.03
N LEU A 193 -8.52 -1.01 8.32
CA LEU A 193 -7.52 -1.89 8.93
C LEU A 193 -7.55 -3.33 8.41
N PRO A 194 -8.71 -4.01 8.25
CA PRO A 194 -8.74 -5.33 7.63
C PRO A 194 -8.22 -5.34 6.20
N TYR A 195 -8.55 -4.33 5.40
CA TYR A 195 -8.01 -4.19 4.05
C TYR A 195 -6.49 -4.05 4.03
N SER A 196 -5.91 -3.29 4.96
CA SER A 196 -4.45 -3.18 5.07
C SER A 196 -3.78 -4.54 5.27
N ARG A 197 -4.33 -5.43 6.11
CA ARG A 197 -3.79 -6.79 6.31
C ARG A 197 -3.88 -7.66 5.06
N VAL A 198 -4.97 -7.55 4.31
CA VAL A 198 -5.13 -8.25 3.02
C VAL A 198 -4.08 -7.78 2.03
N GLN A 199 -3.86 -6.46 1.94
CA GLN A 199 -2.84 -5.87 1.07
C GLN A 199 -1.42 -6.30 1.45
N GLU A 200 -1.11 -6.41 2.75
CA GLU A 200 0.20 -6.93 3.21
C GLU A 200 0.41 -8.39 2.77
N SER A 201 -0.59 -9.25 3.00
CA SER A 201 -0.53 -10.66 2.59
C SER A 201 -0.41 -10.81 1.07
N GLU A 202 -1.10 -9.97 0.30
CA GLU A 202 -1.01 -9.92 -1.15
C GLU A 202 0.36 -9.47 -1.62
N ALA A 203 0.93 -8.42 -0.99
CA ALA A 203 2.27 -7.94 -1.29
C ALA A 203 3.35 -8.97 -0.95
N ASP A 204 3.20 -9.74 0.11
CA ASP A 204 4.10 -10.85 0.43
C ASP A 204 4.07 -11.93 -0.66
N ARG A 205 2.88 -12.37 -1.08
CA ARG A 205 2.74 -13.41 -2.11
C ARG A 205 3.32 -12.95 -3.45
N ILE A 206 2.95 -11.77 -3.92
CA ILE A 206 3.48 -11.19 -5.17
C ILE A 206 4.98 -10.94 -5.05
N GLY A 207 5.43 -10.40 -3.91
CA GLY A 207 6.84 -10.11 -3.65
C GLY A 207 7.73 -11.35 -3.70
N LEU A 208 7.28 -12.46 -3.11
CA LEU A 208 8.00 -13.75 -3.18
C LEU A 208 8.13 -14.25 -4.63
N ILE A 209 7.08 -14.12 -5.44
CA ILE A 209 7.11 -14.49 -6.86
C ILE A 209 8.09 -13.60 -7.64
N LEU A 210 8.06 -12.28 -7.40
CA LEU A 210 8.97 -11.32 -8.05
C LEU A 210 10.43 -11.59 -7.67
N MET A 211 10.70 -11.82 -6.38
CA MET A 211 12.01 -12.16 -5.85
C MET A 211 12.56 -13.42 -6.55
N ALA A 212 11.75 -14.48 -6.64
CA ALA A 212 12.10 -15.72 -7.32
C ALA A 212 12.39 -15.50 -8.82
N LYS A 213 11.51 -14.80 -9.54
CA LYS A 213 11.72 -14.46 -10.97
C LYS A 213 12.97 -13.60 -11.18
N ALA A 214 13.31 -12.74 -10.22
CA ALA A 214 14.54 -11.95 -10.26
C ALA A 214 15.80 -12.78 -9.94
N GLY A 215 15.66 -14.08 -9.61
CA GLY A 215 16.73 -15.03 -9.29
C GLY A 215 17.28 -14.84 -7.88
N TYR A 216 16.51 -14.32 -6.95
CA TYR A 216 16.78 -14.33 -5.52
C TYR A 216 16.02 -15.45 -4.84
N ASP A 217 16.63 -16.05 -3.82
CA ASP A 217 16.07 -17.23 -3.13
C ASP A 217 14.87 -16.83 -2.25
N PRO A 218 13.61 -17.19 -2.61
CA PRO A 218 12.43 -16.81 -1.84
C PRO A 218 12.39 -17.41 -0.44
N GLU A 219 13.12 -18.49 -0.17
CA GLU A 219 13.24 -19.08 1.17
C GLU A 219 13.89 -18.11 2.17
N LYS A 220 14.81 -17.27 1.69
CA LYS A 220 15.50 -16.28 2.53
C LYS A 220 14.57 -15.22 3.07
N ALA A 221 13.45 -14.95 2.37
CA ALA A 221 12.45 -14.00 2.82
C ALA A 221 11.86 -14.37 4.18
N LEU A 222 11.57 -15.67 4.41
CA LEU A 222 11.05 -16.12 5.70
C LEU A 222 12.00 -15.76 6.85
N GLY A 223 13.28 -16.09 6.69
CA GLY A 223 14.29 -15.78 7.70
C GLY A 223 14.49 -14.27 7.92
N PHE A 224 14.37 -13.45 6.86
CA PHE A 224 14.38 -12.00 7.00
C PHE A 224 13.21 -11.50 7.85
N TRP A 225 11.98 -11.90 7.52
CA TRP A 225 10.79 -11.45 8.25
C TRP A 225 10.76 -11.93 9.71
N GLU A 226 11.21 -13.17 9.99
CA GLU A 226 11.34 -13.70 11.35
C GLU A 226 12.33 -12.86 12.19
N ARG A 227 13.52 -12.57 11.64
CA ARG A 227 14.52 -11.71 12.29
C ARG A 227 14.00 -10.28 12.49
N PHE A 228 13.31 -9.75 11.49
CA PHE A 228 12.80 -8.39 11.53
C PHE A 228 11.65 -8.25 12.54
N ALA A 229 10.80 -9.27 12.68
CA ALA A 229 9.74 -9.33 13.70
C ALA A 229 10.31 -9.36 15.12
N THR A 230 11.44 -10.04 15.36
CA THR A 230 12.09 -10.07 16.69
C THR A 230 12.67 -8.71 17.07
N ALA A 231 13.16 -7.94 16.10
CA ALA A 231 13.68 -6.58 16.34
C ALA A 231 12.62 -5.62 16.91
N LYS A 232 11.32 -5.93 16.75
CA LYS A 232 10.21 -5.19 17.36
C LYS A 232 10.13 -5.37 18.86
N LYS A 233 10.49 -6.56 19.38
CA LYS A 233 10.35 -6.91 20.79
C LYS A 233 11.44 -6.28 21.66
N ASP A 234 12.61 -6.05 21.08
CA ASP A 234 13.82 -5.68 21.84
C ASP A 234 14.08 -4.17 21.91
N LYS A 235 13.21 -3.33 21.31
CA LYS A 235 13.43 -1.88 21.24
C LYS A 235 12.22 -1.08 21.67
N ALA A 236 12.47 0.01 22.41
CA ALA A 236 11.46 1.00 22.79
C ALA A 236 10.80 1.67 21.55
N GLN A 237 11.51 1.71 20.41
CA GLN A 237 10.99 2.17 19.12
C GLN A 237 11.25 1.09 18.07
N PRO A 238 10.19 0.41 17.58
CA PRO A 238 10.32 -0.55 16.50
C PRO A 238 10.76 0.15 15.20
N PRO A 239 11.42 -0.59 14.28
CA PRO A 239 11.71 -0.08 12.94
C PRO A 239 10.45 0.50 12.28
N GLN A 240 10.57 1.66 11.63
CA GLN A 240 9.44 2.34 11.01
C GLN A 240 8.74 1.45 9.97
N PHE A 241 9.48 0.63 9.25
CA PHE A 241 8.95 -0.35 8.31
C PHE A 241 7.93 -1.30 8.97
N LEU A 242 8.14 -1.72 10.22
CA LEU A 242 7.17 -2.56 10.95
C LEU A 242 5.91 -1.78 11.39
N SER A 243 5.96 -0.47 11.41
CA SER A 243 4.77 0.36 11.68
C SER A 243 3.90 0.52 10.44
N THR A 244 4.52 0.61 9.26
CA THR A 244 3.84 0.67 7.97
C THR A 244 3.46 -0.73 7.45
N HIS A 245 4.26 -1.76 7.76
CA HIS A 245 4.10 -3.17 7.36
C HIS A 245 4.10 -4.09 8.59
N PRO A 246 3.00 -4.13 9.35
CA PRO A 246 2.94 -4.92 10.58
C PRO A 246 3.22 -6.40 10.32
N THR A 247 4.12 -6.99 11.10
CA THR A 247 4.45 -8.40 11.04
C THR A 247 4.03 -9.09 12.33
N ASP A 248 3.20 -10.09 12.22
CA ASP A 248 2.74 -10.97 13.29
C ASP A 248 2.93 -12.46 12.92
N ALA A 249 2.61 -13.35 13.84
CA ALA A 249 2.76 -14.80 13.61
C ALA A 249 1.89 -15.29 12.43
N ALA A 250 0.71 -14.73 12.23
CA ALA A 250 -0.18 -15.11 11.13
C ALA A 250 0.44 -14.73 9.77
N ARG A 251 1.05 -13.54 9.66
CA ARG A 251 1.77 -13.11 8.45
C ARG A 251 2.95 -14.03 8.14
N ILE A 252 3.76 -14.41 9.13
CA ILE A 252 4.87 -15.35 8.98
C ILE A 252 4.38 -16.71 8.47
N GLN A 253 3.25 -17.21 9.00
CA GLN A 253 2.64 -18.45 8.51
C GLN A 253 2.16 -18.33 7.06
N SER A 254 1.56 -17.20 6.69
CA SER A 254 1.12 -16.93 5.31
C SER A 254 2.30 -16.89 4.34
N ILE A 255 3.40 -16.21 4.69
CA ILE A 255 4.65 -16.19 3.91
C ILE A 255 5.14 -17.62 3.70
N ARG A 256 5.21 -18.43 4.76
CA ARG A 256 5.62 -19.84 4.67
C ARG A 256 4.73 -20.66 3.73
N ALA A 257 3.42 -20.42 3.75
CA ALA A 257 2.46 -21.09 2.89
C ALA A 257 2.61 -20.69 1.40
N PHE A 258 3.11 -19.51 1.08
CA PHE A 258 3.34 -19.04 -0.29
C PHE A 258 4.66 -19.51 -0.90
N LEU A 259 5.62 -19.97 -0.11
CA LEU A 259 6.94 -20.42 -0.61
C LEU A 259 6.88 -21.51 -1.69
N PRO A 260 6.03 -22.55 -1.58
CA PRO A 260 5.94 -23.58 -2.63
C PRO A 260 5.51 -23.02 -3.99
N GLU A 261 4.65 -21.99 -4.02
CA GLU A 261 4.26 -21.30 -5.24
C GLU A 261 5.43 -20.47 -5.79
N ALA A 262 6.09 -19.69 -4.94
CA ALA A 262 7.20 -18.83 -5.35
C ALA A 262 8.38 -19.64 -5.90
N ARG A 263 8.67 -20.82 -5.33
CA ARG A 263 9.72 -21.73 -5.79
C ARG A 263 9.57 -22.16 -7.25
N GLN A 264 8.35 -22.24 -7.77
CA GLN A 264 8.11 -22.62 -9.17
C GLN A 264 8.68 -21.60 -10.16
N TYR A 265 8.89 -20.37 -9.71
CA TYR A 265 9.47 -19.27 -10.50
C TYR A 265 10.96 -19.08 -10.27
N TYR A 266 11.54 -19.79 -9.30
CA TYR A 266 12.94 -19.63 -8.94
C TYR A 266 13.85 -20.47 -9.83
N THR A 267 14.78 -19.79 -10.48
CA THR A 267 15.91 -20.41 -11.15
C THR A 267 17.19 -19.89 -10.48
N ALA A 268 17.94 -20.77 -9.85
CA ALA A 268 19.21 -20.40 -9.23
C ALA A 268 20.15 -19.79 -10.30
N ARG A 269 20.97 -18.84 -9.87
CA ARG A 269 21.94 -18.15 -10.73
C ARG A 269 23.13 -19.03 -11.01
#